data_4a8ec1ea38fa899835d7fe7eb993f4aa
#
_entry.id   4a8ec1ea38fa899835d7fe7eb993f4aa
#
_cell.length_a   1.000
_cell.length_b   1.000
_cell.length_c   1.000
_cell.angle_alpha   90.00
_cell.angle_beta   90.00
_cell.angle_gamma   90.00
#
_symmetry.space_group_name_H-M   'P 1'
#
loop_
_entity.id
_entity.type
_entity.pdbx_description
1 polymer ?
#
loop_
_entity_poly.entity_id
_entity_poly.type
_entity_poly.pdbx_seq_one_letter_code
_entity_poly.pdbx_strand_id
1 'polypeptide(L)'
;MYRVSCPLPLTNPELLVIEAHGYTEYRVENWRLARDGSGRVVYGFSGCSWKDMFLIAALSFLLQAVRHARIRAVMMVVCVGALLWTKATQVLSESLMVIAPHGIQLETCRGFPSMVLQRSRRFVPASALDTVIINEALWRWNVRYYLALLSTSDQGKPTLHVAFENILPYFPVVLEIYRGVHDTIRDWDATERTL
;
A
#
# COMPACT_ATOMS: atom_id res chain seq x y z
N MET A 1 -20.23 14.93 6.51
CA MET A 1 -20.67 14.24 5.27
C MET A 1 -19.38 13.75 4.62
N TYR A 2 -19.27 12.47 4.28
CA TYR A 2 -18.07 12.00 3.61
C TYR A 2 -18.45 11.52 2.20
N ARG A 3 -17.57 11.75 1.24
CA ARG A 3 -17.78 11.40 -0.17
C ARG A 3 -16.67 10.41 -0.57
N VAL A 4 -17.06 9.30 -1.17
CA VAL A 4 -16.13 8.33 -1.78
C VAL A 4 -16.23 8.47 -3.29
N SER A 5 -15.11 8.62 -3.95
CA SER A 5 -15.02 8.67 -5.41
C SER A 5 -13.91 7.76 -5.91
N CYS A 6 -14.10 7.22 -7.13
CA CYS A 6 -13.07 6.47 -7.85
C CYS A 6 -12.72 7.32 -9.08
N PRO A 7 -11.61 8.06 -9.07
CA PRO A 7 -11.28 8.97 -10.17
C PRO A 7 -10.91 8.23 -11.47
N LEU A 8 -10.41 6.98 -11.36
CA LEU A 8 -9.97 6.17 -12.49
C LEU A 8 -10.71 4.81 -12.56
N PRO A 9 -12.05 4.78 -12.66
CA PRO A 9 -12.83 3.57 -12.43
C PRO A 9 -12.61 2.47 -13.48
N LEU A 10 -12.25 2.84 -14.71
CA LEU A 10 -12.09 1.91 -15.83
C LEU A 10 -10.68 1.36 -15.96
N THR A 11 -9.67 2.14 -15.59
CA THR A 11 -8.26 1.78 -15.79
C THR A 11 -7.59 1.33 -14.50
N ASN A 12 -7.85 2.03 -13.42
CA ASN A 12 -7.22 1.83 -12.12
C ASN A 12 -8.25 1.96 -10.99
N PRO A 13 -9.20 1.02 -10.87
CA PRO A 13 -10.25 1.06 -9.86
C PRO A 13 -9.72 0.80 -8.44
N GLU A 14 -8.43 0.45 -8.30
CA GLU A 14 -7.74 0.31 -7.02
C GLU A 14 -7.57 1.62 -6.25
N LEU A 15 -7.72 2.78 -6.93
CA LEU A 15 -7.64 4.09 -6.30
C LEU A 15 -9.02 4.53 -5.80
N LEU A 16 -9.14 4.73 -4.50
CA LEU A 16 -10.28 5.33 -3.84
C LEU A 16 -9.88 6.66 -3.22
N VAL A 17 -10.67 7.70 -3.50
CA VAL A 17 -10.51 9.01 -2.87
C VAL A 17 -11.68 9.22 -1.92
N ILE A 18 -11.38 9.46 -0.66
CA ILE A 18 -12.33 9.65 0.42
C ILE A 18 -12.18 11.07 0.94
N GLU A 19 -13.13 11.91 0.61
CA GLU A 19 -13.19 13.31 1.06
C GLU A 19 -14.09 13.41 2.29
N ALA A 20 -13.56 13.96 3.37
CA ALA A 20 -14.30 14.24 4.59
C ALA A 20 -13.99 15.65 5.09
N HIS A 21 -14.79 16.14 6.03
CA HIS A 21 -14.55 17.46 6.62
C HIS A 21 -13.19 17.47 7.35
N GLY A 22 -12.24 18.23 6.81
CA GLY A 22 -10.90 18.41 7.38
C GLY A 22 -9.84 17.41 6.92
N TYR A 23 -10.17 16.41 6.09
CA TYR A 23 -9.16 15.54 5.52
C TYR A 23 -9.59 14.93 4.17
N THR A 24 -8.60 14.60 3.35
CA THR A 24 -8.77 13.83 2.12
C THR A 24 -7.85 12.61 2.18
N GLU A 25 -8.41 11.42 2.01
CA GLU A 25 -7.67 10.16 2.01
C GLU A 25 -7.60 9.60 0.58
N TYR A 26 -6.40 9.34 0.11
CA TYR A 26 -6.09 8.61 -1.12
C TYR A 26 -5.69 7.19 -0.75
N ARG A 27 -6.59 6.23 -0.94
CA ARG A 27 -6.37 4.82 -0.63
C ARG A 27 -6.15 4.03 -1.90
N VAL A 28 -5.06 3.26 -1.92
CA VAL A 28 -4.77 2.30 -2.98
C VAL A 28 -4.94 0.90 -2.41
N GLU A 29 -5.90 0.16 -2.97
CA GLU A 29 -6.16 -1.22 -2.58
C GLU A 29 -5.30 -2.17 -3.42
N ASN A 30 -4.86 -3.28 -2.81
CA ASN A 30 -4.04 -4.26 -3.47
C ASN A 30 -4.86 -5.23 -4.35
N TRP A 31 -5.60 -4.69 -5.32
CA TRP A 31 -6.37 -5.44 -6.29
C TRP A 31 -6.30 -4.77 -7.66
N ARG A 32 -6.53 -5.50 -8.73
CA ARG A 32 -6.41 -5.04 -10.12
C ARG A 32 -7.52 -5.62 -10.97
N LEU A 33 -7.85 -4.96 -12.07
CA LEU A 33 -8.65 -5.57 -13.12
C LEU A 33 -7.86 -6.65 -13.85
N ALA A 34 -8.53 -7.76 -14.14
CA ALA A 34 -7.96 -8.80 -14.99
C ALA A 34 -7.66 -8.24 -16.37
N ARG A 35 -6.51 -8.59 -16.92
CA ARG A 35 -6.08 -8.12 -18.25
C ARG A 35 -6.69 -8.92 -19.42
N ASP A 36 -7.60 -9.83 -19.13
CA ASP A 36 -8.30 -10.70 -20.10
C ASP A 36 -9.55 -10.03 -20.72
N GLY A 37 -9.81 -8.76 -20.40
CA GLY A 37 -10.99 -8.03 -20.87
C GLY A 37 -12.30 -8.42 -20.16
N SER A 38 -12.25 -9.31 -19.17
CA SER A 38 -13.44 -9.79 -18.45
C SER A 38 -14.05 -8.77 -17.48
N GLY A 39 -13.36 -7.66 -17.20
CA GLY A 39 -13.76 -6.71 -16.17
C GLY A 39 -13.70 -7.25 -14.73
N ARG A 40 -13.18 -8.46 -14.54
CA ARG A 40 -13.09 -9.13 -13.25
C ARG A 40 -12.00 -8.50 -12.39
N VAL A 41 -12.32 -8.29 -11.12
CA VAL A 41 -11.35 -7.84 -10.11
C VAL A 41 -10.51 -9.02 -9.62
N VAL A 42 -9.18 -8.88 -9.70
CA VAL A 42 -8.21 -9.85 -9.19
C VAL A 42 -7.49 -9.26 -8.00
N TYR A 43 -7.69 -9.84 -6.84
CA TYR A 43 -6.96 -9.45 -5.64
C TYR A 43 -5.50 -9.91 -5.72
N GLY A 44 -4.55 -8.99 -5.55
CA GLY A 44 -3.13 -9.24 -5.76
C GLY A 44 -2.53 -10.35 -4.89
N PHE A 45 -3.11 -10.60 -3.70
CA PHE A 45 -2.60 -11.58 -2.73
C PHE A 45 -3.65 -12.52 -2.15
N SER A 46 -4.91 -12.44 -2.57
CA SER A 46 -6.00 -13.24 -1.99
C SER A 46 -6.05 -14.68 -2.50
N GLY A 47 -5.33 -15.00 -3.57
CA GLY A 47 -5.32 -16.33 -4.18
C GLY A 47 -4.13 -17.18 -3.72
N CYS A 48 -4.25 -18.50 -3.94
CA CYS A 48 -3.11 -19.41 -3.87
C CYS A 48 -2.19 -19.08 -5.05
N SER A 49 -1.00 -18.56 -4.76
CA SER A 49 -0.01 -18.27 -5.79
C SER A 49 0.59 -19.59 -6.29
N TRP A 50 1.06 -19.64 -7.55
CA TRP A 50 1.85 -20.75 -8.07
C TRP A 50 3.00 -21.14 -7.14
N LYS A 51 3.61 -20.16 -6.49
CA LYS A 51 4.67 -20.38 -5.49
C LYS A 51 4.16 -21.12 -4.25
N ASP A 52 2.95 -20.83 -3.80
CA ASP A 52 2.33 -21.51 -2.67
C ASP A 52 2.05 -22.97 -3.02
N MET A 53 1.56 -23.25 -4.22
CA MET A 53 1.33 -24.60 -4.72
C MET A 53 2.65 -25.39 -4.83
N PHE A 54 3.70 -24.76 -5.36
CA PHE A 54 5.01 -25.39 -5.46
C PHE A 54 5.60 -25.70 -4.08
N LEU A 55 5.43 -24.78 -3.14
CA LEU A 55 5.88 -24.97 -1.74
C LEU A 55 5.11 -26.08 -1.05
N ILE A 56 3.79 -26.19 -1.25
CA ILE A 56 2.96 -27.28 -0.74
C ILE A 56 3.38 -28.61 -1.35
N ALA A 57 3.61 -28.67 -2.67
CA ALA A 57 4.04 -29.87 -3.37
C ALA A 57 5.43 -30.34 -2.91
N ALA A 58 6.40 -29.43 -2.81
CA ALA A 58 7.75 -29.72 -2.32
C ALA A 58 7.71 -30.22 -0.87
N LEU A 59 6.87 -29.61 -0.05
CA LEU A 59 6.67 -30.01 1.33
C LEU A 59 6.07 -31.41 1.44
N SER A 60 5.05 -31.70 0.64
CA SER A 60 4.42 -33.03 0.62
C SER A 60 5.43 -34.12 0.24
N PHE A 61 6.31 -33.83 -0.71
CA PHE A 61 7.38 -34.74 -1.11
C PHE A 61 8.41 -34.95 0.00
N LEU A 62 8.87 -33.88 0.66
CA LEU A 62 9.78 -33.95 1.78
C LEU A 62 9.19 -34.72 2.98
N LEU A 63 7.90 -34.54 3.26
CA LEU A 63 7.20 -35.24 4.33
C LEU A 63 7.13 -36.75 4.08
N GLN A 64 7.07 -37.20 2.83
CA GLN A 64 7.10 -38.64 2.48
C GLN A 64 8.49 -39.26 2.71
N ALA A 65 9.56 -38.50 2.54
CA ALA A 65 10.93 -38.96 2.75
C ALA A 65 11.28 -39.17 4.23
N VAL A 66 10.57 -38.51 5.16
CA VAL A 66 10.86 -38.56 6.61
C VAL A 66 10.11 -39.74 7.25
N ARG A 67 10.85 -40.74 7.73
CA ARG A 67 10.28 -41.96 8.37
C ARG A 67 9.69 -41.71 9.76
N HIS A 68 10.21 -40.72 10.51
CA HIS A 68 9.81 -40.48 11.90
C HIS A 68 8.53 -39.61 11.98
N ALA A 69 7.45 -40.20 12.52
CA ALA A 69 6.16 -39.52 12.63
C ALA A 69 6.21 -38.18 13.42
N ARG A 70 7.00 -38.11 14.49
CA ARG A 70 7.14 -36.89 15.30
C ARG A 70 7.82 -35.75 14.51
N ILE A 71 8.87 -36.06 13.76
CA ILE A 71 9.57 -35.07 12.93
C ILE A 71 8.65 -34.56 11.82
N ARG A 72 7.87 -35.44 11.18
CA ARG A 72 6.85 -35.05 10.18
C ARG A 72 5.82 -34.08 10.76
N ALA A 73 5.31 -34.35 11.95
CA ALA A 73 4.35 -33.49 12.62
C ALA A 73 4.92 -32.09 12.90
N VAL A 74 6.14 -32.02 13.44
CA VAL A 74 6.83 -30.74 13.69
C VAL A 74 7.04 -29.96 12.40
N MET A 75 7.55 -30.62 11.34
CA MET A 75 7.75 -29.96 10.04
C MET A 75 6.44 -29.43 9.46
N MET A 76 5.35 -30.20 9.57
CA MET A 76 4.05 -29.76 9.11
C MET A 76 3.58 -28.50 9.84
N VAL A 77 3.70 -28.46 11.16
CA VAL A 77 3.32 -27.30 11.98
C VAL A 77 4.15 -26.06 11.61
N VAL A 78 5.47 -26.22 11.45
CA VAL A 78 6.35 -25.11 11.04
C VAL A 78 5.96 -24.56 9.67
N CYS A 79 5.67 -25.44 8.72
CA CYS A 79 5.32 -25.01 7.37
C CYS A 79 3.94 -24.36 7.28
N VAL A 80 2.95 -24.91 7.98
CA VAL A 80 1.63 -24.25 8.08
C VAL A 80 1.78 -22.90 8.76
N GLY A 81 2.57 -22.81 9.83
CA GLY A 81 2.88 -21.56 10.51
C GLY A 81 3.54 -20.54 9.57
N ALA A 82 4.52 -20.95 8.76
CA ALA A 82 5.17 -20.10 7.78
C ALA A 82 4.19 -19.60 6.69
N LEU A 83 3.33 -20.46 6.16
CA LEU A 83 2.30 -20.09 5.20
C LEU A 83 1.31 -19.09 5.80
N LEU A 84 0.83 -19.33 7.01
CA LEU A 84 -0.06 -18.40 7.70
C LEU A 84 0.62 -17.07 7.96
N TRP A 85 1.89 -17.08 8.35
CA TRP A 85 2.69 -15.86 8.56
C TRP A 85 2.81 -15.03 7.27
N THR A 86 3.16 -15.65 6.14
CA THR A 86 3.26 -14.95 4.85
C THR A 86 1.92 -14.35 4.40
N LYS A 87 0.80 -15.02 4.68
CA LYS A 87 -0.53 -14.51 4.37
C LYS A 87 -1.00 -13.44 5.36
N ALA A 88 -0.62 -13.53 6.63
CA ALA A 88 -0.95 -12.54 7.65
C ALA A 88 -0.18 -11.21 7.48
N THR A 89 1.01 -11.25 6.89
CA THR A 89 1.87 -10.08 6.68
C THR A 89 1.68 -9.40 5.32
N GLN A 90 0.78 -9.91 4.46
CA GLN A 90 0.51 -9.29 3.17
C GLN A 90 -0.11 -7.90 3.31
N VAL A 91 0.25 -7.00 2.40
CA VAL A 91 -0.31 -5.65 2.36
C VAL A 91 -1.67 -5.69 1.67
N LEU A 92 -2.69 -5.17 2.34
CA LEU A 92 -4.07 -5.09 1.83
C LEU A 92 -4.31 -3.77 1.12
N SER A 93 -3.92 -2.67 1.76
CA SER A 93 -4.06 -1.32 1.23
C SER A 93 -3.00 -0.40 1.81
N GLU A 94 -2.66 0.62 1.06
CA GLU A 94 -1.87 1.75 1.52
C GLU A 94 -2.67 3.02 1.28
N SER A 95 -2.63 3.94 2.22
CA SER A 95 -3.30 5.22 2.07
C SER A 95 -2.42 6.39 2.46
N LEU A 96 -2.64 7.50 1.75
CA LEU A 96 -2.10 8.80 2.05
C LEU A 96 -3.26 9.70 2.43
N MET A 97 -3.26 10.18 3.66
CA MET A 97 -4.29 11.05 4.21
C MET A 97 -3.72 12.45 4.40
N VAL A 98 -4.33 13.41 3.74
CA VAL A 98 -4.00 14.83 3.86
C VAL A 98 -4.94 15.46 4.86
N ILE A 99 -4.42 15.95 5.99
CA ILE A 99 -5.18 16.50 7.11
C ILE A 99 -4.93 18.01 7.17
N ALA A 100 -5.84 18.79 6.62
CA ALA A 100 -5.71 20.24 6.58
C ALA A 100 -5.93 20.89 7.96
N PRO A 101 -5.10 21.83 8.42
CA PRO A 101 -3.78 22.27 7.91
C PRO A 101 -2.60 21.53 8.56
N HIS A 102 -2.82 20.39 9.21
CA HIS A 102 -1.87 19.78 10.15
C HIS A 102 -0.73 19.00 9.49
N GLY A 103 -0.97 18.37 8.33
CA GLY A 103 0.06 17.58 7.65
C GLY A 103 -0.47 16.37 6.90
N ILE A 104 0.43 15.42 6.62
CA ILE A 104 0.14 14.22 5.84
C ILE A 104 0.40 12.98 6.68
N GLN A 105 -0.54 12.05 6.67
CA GLN A 105 -0.40 10.75 7.31
C GLN A 105 -0.33 9.66 6.25
N LEU A 106 0.70 8.82 6.33
CA LEU A 106 0.83 7.58 5.57
C LEU A 106 0.33 6.42 6.42
N GLU A 107 -0.50 5.57 5.85
CA GLU A 107 -1.03 4.38 6.53
C GLU A 107 -0.84 3.14 5.64
N THR A 108 -0.36 2.05 6.24
CA THR A 108 -0.24 0.73 5.60
C THR A 108 -1.03 -0.28 6.40
N CYS A 109 -2.00 -0.93 5.76
CA CYS A 109 -2.81 -2.00 6.34
C CYS A 109 -2.31 -3.36 5.88
N ARG A 110 -2.08 -4.28 6.84
CA ARG A 110 -1.65 -5.65 6.58
C ARG A 110 -2.60 -6.65 7.23
N GLY A 111 -2.74 -7.83 6.61
CA GLY A 111 -3.59 -8.87 7.14
C GLY A 111 -4.19 -9.77 6.07
N PHE A 112 -5.32 -10.37 6.39
CA PHE A 112 -6.13 -11.14 5.44
C PHE A 112 -7.12 -10.21 4.71
N PRO A 113 -7.58 -10.56 3.51
CA PRO A 113 -8.51 -9.72 2.74
C PRO A 113 -9.77 -9.29 3.49
N SER A 114 -10.23 -10.13 4.43
CA SER A 114 -11.42 -9.86 5.24
C SER A 114 -11.12 -9.25 6.62
N MET A 115 -9.84 -9.23 7.04
CA MET A 115 -9.47 -8.84 8.41
C MET A 115 -8.10 -8.16 8.45
N VAL A 116 -8.10 -6.88 8.78
CA VAL A 116 -6.87 -6.11 9.01
C VAL A 116 -6.27 -6.54 10.35
N LEU A 117 -5.05 -7.10 10.33
CA LEU A 117 -4.33 -7.54 11.51
C LEU A 117 -3.39 -6.47 12.07
N GLN A 118 -2.74 -5.75 11.17
CA GLN A 118 -1.76 -4.72 11.52
C GLN A 118 -2.01 -3.45 10.73
N ARG A 119 -1.93 -2.32 11.41
CA ARG A 119 -2.04 -0.98 10.83
C ARG A 119 -0.83 -0.17 11.28
N SER A 120 -0.01 0.22 10.32
CA SER A 120 1.15 1.08 10.55
C SER A 120 0.82 2.49 10.07
N ARG A 121 1.09 3.49 10.90
CA ARG A 121 0.86 4.91 10.60
C ARG A 121 2.12 5.71 10.78
N ARG A 122 2.36 6.64 9.87
CA ARG A 122 3.44 7.60 9.94
C ARG A 122 2.88 8.98 9.62
N PHE A 123 3.05 9.91 10.52
CA PHE A 123 2.60 11.29 10.34
C PHE A 123 3.78 12.20 10.01
N VAL A 124 3.59 13.08 9.04
CA VAL A 124 4.54 14.12 8.64
C VAL A 124 3.82 15.46 8.86
N PRO A 125 4.24 16.25 9.85
CA PRO A 125 3.60 17.56 10.12
C PRO A 125 3.84 18.52 8.96
N ALA A 126 2.88 19.40 8.72
CA ALA A 126 2.96 20.42 7.65
C ALA A 126 4.19 21.32 7.78
N SER A 127 4.56 21.69 9.04
CA SER A 127 5.74 22.50 9.32
C SER A 127 7.08 21.86 8.95
N ALA A 128 7.13 20.54 8.86
CA ALA A 128 8.33 19.81 8.48
C ALA A 128 8.31 19.36 7.01
N LEU A 129 7.19 19.51 6.32
CA LEU A 129 7.00 19.08 4.93
C LEU A 129 7.57 20.13 3.97
N ASP A 130 8.64 19.79 3.27
CA ASP A 130 9.24 20.69 2.28
C ASP A 130 8.54 20.61 0.94
N THR A 131 8.36 19.38 0.42
CA THR A 131 7.73 19.15 -0.88
C THR A 131 7.29 17.70 -1.07
N VAL A 132 6.40 17.52 -2.03
CA VAL A 132 5.95 16.20 -2.49
C VAL A 132 6.45 16.01 -3.92
N ILE A 133 7.09 14.90 -4.21
CA ILE A 133 7.66 14.61 -5.52
C ILE A 133 7.23 13.24 -6.02
N ILE A 134 7.14 13.10 -7.35
CA ILE A 134 7.07 11.79 -8.01
C ILE A 134 8.47 11.43 -8.47
N ASN A 135 8.93 10.24 -8.15
CA ASN A 135 10.22 9.74 -8.59
C ASN A 135 10.06 8.34 -9.19
N GLU A 136 11.09 7.91 -9.91
CA GLU A 136 11.14 6.62 -10.58
C GLU A 136 11.97 5.62 -9.78
N ALA A 137 11.54 4.37 -9.74
CA ALA A 137 12.26 3.26 -9.16
C ALA A 137 12.35 2.09 -10.14
N LEU A 138 13.50 1.43 -10.16
CA LEU A 138 13.66 0.20 -10.88
C LEU A 138 13.16 -0.96 -10.03
N TRP A 139 12.08 -1.61 -10.47
CA TRP A 139 11.54 -2.81 -9.85
C TRP A 139 11.72 -4.01 -10.76
N ARG A 140 12.77 -4.80 -10.51
CA ARG A 140 13.21 -5.90 -11.38
C ARG A 140 13.49 -5.38 -12.80
N TRP A 141 12.67 -5.77 -13.79
CA TRP A 141 12.81 -5.38 -15.21
C TRP A 141 11.81 -4.29 -15.62
N ASN A 142 11.13 -3.63 -14.65
CA ASN A 142 10.14 -2.59 -14.92
C ASN A 142 10.49 -1.32 -14.17
N VAL A 143 10.19 -0.18 -14.79
CA VAL A 143 10.18 1.13 -14.13
C VAL A 143 8.84 1.26 -13.40
N ARG A 144 8.90 1.66 -12.13
CA ARG A 144 7.75 1.99 -11.28
C ARG A 144 7.90 3.40 -10.77
N TYR A 145 6.77 4.03 -10.55
CA TYR A 145 6.72 5.37 -9.97
C TYR A 145 6.30 5.29 -8.52
N TYR A 146 6.83 6.17 -7.71
CA TYR A 146 6.44 6.30 -6.32
C TYR A 146 6.32 7.77 -5.94
N LEU A 147 5.47 8.05 -4.97
CA LEU A 147 5.31 9.35 -4.37
C LEU A 147 6.22 9.44 -3.15
N ALA A 148 6.98 10.52 -3.04
CA ALA A 148 7.86 10.76 -1.91
C ALA A 148 7.57 12.12 -1.29
N LEU A 149 7.50 12.14 0.04
CA LEU A 149 7.40 13.33 0.86
C LEU A 149 8.79 13.67 1.36
N LEU A 150 9.31 14.82 0.98
CA LEU A 150 10.52 15.37 1.57
C LEU A 150 10.12 16.16 2.82
N SER A 151 10.80 15.87 3.90
CA SER A 151 10.62 16.59 5.16
C SER A 151 11.97 16.93 5.76
N THR A 152 12.05 18.08 6.40
CA THR A 152 13.23 18.47 7.16
C THR A 152 12.96 18.28 8.64
N SER A 153 13.81 17.47 9.29
CA SER A 153 13.76 17.28 10.75
C SER A 153 14.21 18.55 11.47
N ASP A 154 13.81 18.71 12.74
CA ASP A 154 14.25 19.83 13.64
C ASP A 154 15.77 20.00 13.70
N GLN A 155 16.52 18.95 13.37
CA GLN A 155 17.99 18.98 13.27
C GLN A 155 18.53 19.42 11.89
N GLY A 156 17.66 19.86 10.99
CA GLY A 156 18.03 20.28 9.62
C GLY A 156 18.42 19.12 8.69
N LYS A 157 18.13 17.87 9.06
CA LYS A 157 18.38 16.70 8.22
C LYS A 157 17.20 16.43 7.31
N PRO A 158 17.39 16.37 5.98
CA PRO A 158 16.32 15.97 5.07
C PRO A 158 15.99 14.49 5.28
N THR A 159 14.71 14.19 5.37
CA THR A 159 14.17 12.83 5.49
C THR A 159 13.21 12.58 4.35
N LEU A 160 13.34 11.43 3.71
CA LEU A 160 12.47 10.99 2.62
C LEU A 160 11.47 9.96 3.15
N HIS A 161 10.18 10.24 3.01
CA HIS A 161 9.11 9.32 3.31
C HIS A 161 8.45 8.85 2.02
N VAL A 162 8.58 7.56 1.72
CA VAL A 162 7.98 6.97 0.52
C VAL A 162 6.55 6.57 0.82
N ALA A 163 5.62 7.05 0.00
CA ALA A 163 4.23 6.60 0.01
C ALA A 163 4.05 5.45 -0.98
N PHE A 164 3.18 4.51 -0.63
CA PHE A 164 2.85 3.33 -1.45
C PHE A 164 4.07 2.44 -1.76
N GLU A 165 4.98 2.28 -0.80
CA GLU A 165 6.25 1.56 -0.96
C GLU A 165 6.07 0.07 -1.26
N ASN A 166 4.97 -0.54 -0.82
CA ASN A 166 4.70 -1.97 -1.00
C ASN A 166 3.84 -2.26 -2.22
N ILE A 167 2.87 -1.41 -2.55
CA ILE A 167 1.94 -1.64 -3.67
C ILE A 167 2.55 -1.14 -4.98
N LEU A 168 3.28 -0.02 -4.96
CA LEU A 168 3.88 0.64 -6.12
C LEU A 168 2.86 0.78 -7.27
N PRO A 169 1.87 1.65 -7.13
CA PRO A 169 0.80 1.80 -8.11
C PRO A 169 1.33 2.28 -9.47
N TYR A 170 0.48 2.19 -10.50
CA TYR A 170 0.82 2.69 -11.81
C TYR A 170 0.88 4.21 -11.86
N PHE A 171 1.66 4.76 -12.81
CA PHE A 171 1.86 6.21 -12.96
C PHE A 171 0.58 7.05 -12.97
N PRO A 172 -0.51 6.67 -13.67
CA PRO A 172 -1.76 7.46 -13.63
C PRO A 172 -2.34 7.62 -12.22
N VAL A 173 -2.23 6.57 -11.39
CA VAL A 173 -2.66 6.61 -9.97
C VAL A 173 -1.80 7.56 -9.17
N VAL A 174 -0.46 7.44 -9.30
CA VAL A 174 0.49 8.32 -8.59
C VAL A 174 0.29 9.77 -8.98
N LEU A 175 0.07 10.03 -10.28
CA LEU A 175 -0.15 11.38 -10.81
C LEU A 175 -1.44 11.99 -10.27
N GLU A 176 -2.52 11.21 -10.20
CA GLU A 176 -3.80 11.68 -9.66
C GLU A 176 -3.68 12.04 -8.18
N ILE A 177 -3.04 11.18 -7.40
CA ILE A 177 -2.77 11.44 -5.98
C ILE A 177 -1.89 12.69 -5.82
N TYR A 178 -0.82 12.81 -6.62
CA TYR A 178 0.08 13.95 -6.56
C TYR A 178 -0.65 15.27 -6.81
N ARG A 179 -1.51 15.32 -7.84
CA ARG A 179 -2.31 16.51 -8.16
C ARG A 179 -3.23 16.89 -7.01
N GLY A 180 -3.98 15.93 -6.48
CA GLY A 180 -4.89 16.19 -5.38
C GLY A 180 -4.19 16.62 -4.10
N VAL A 181 -3.04 16.03 -3.77
CA VAL A 181 -2.21 16.43 -2.62
C VAL A 181 -1.68 17.85 -2.82
N HIS A 182 -1.14 18.15 -4.01
CA HIS A 182 -0.58 19.46 -4.32
C HIS A 182 -1.64 20.57 -4.28
N ASP A 183 -2.83 20.31 -4.82
CA ASP A 183 -3.94 21.26 -4.78
C ASP A 183 -4.37 21.54 -3.34
N THR A 184 -4.48 20.51 -2.51
CA THR A 184 -4.83 20.67 -1.09
C THR A 184 -3.77 21.44 -0.31
N ILE A 185 -2.47 21.20 -0.53
CA ILE A 185 -1.38 21.94 0.11
C ILE A 185 -1.41 23.41 -0.30
N ARG A 186 -1.63 23.70 -1.58
CA ARG A 186 -1.72 25.08 -2.08
C ARG A 186 -2.87 25.85 -1.45
N ASP A 187 -4.00 25.20 -1.22
CA ASP A 187 -5.15 25.81 -0.56
C ASP A 187 -4.87 26.12 0.92
N TRP A 188 -4.02 25.34 1.61
CA TRP A 188 -3.55 25.67 2.98
C TRP A 188 -2.75 26.96 3.01
N ASP A 189 -1.73 27.05 2.13
CA ASP A 189 -0.88 28.23 2.04
C ASP A 189 -1.67 29.50 1.69
N ALA A 190 -2.73 29.37 0.90
CA ALA A 190 -3.61 30.49 0.57
C ALA A 190 -4.44 30.93 1.79
N THR A 191 -4.91 29.97 2.59
CA THR A 191 -5.71 30.25 3.79
C THR A 191 -4.88 30.88 4.90
N GLU A 192 -3.64 30.45 5.12
CA GLU A 192 -2.73 31.05 6.12
C GLU A 192 -2.32 32.47 5.76
N ARG A 193 -2.24 32.83 4.48
CA ARG A 193 -1.90 34.21 4.03
C ARG A 193 -3.05 35.19 4.16
N THR A 194 -4.27 34.72 4.38
CA THR A 194 -5.47 35.55 4.51
C THR A 194 -5.90 35.79 5.96
N LEU A 195 -5.24 35.17 6.92
CA LEU A 195 -5.41 35.36 8.35
C LEU A 195 -4.31 36.26 8.94
#